data_0bccebe3a7c5183e713305ab3f3f413c
#
_entry.id   0bccebe3a7c5183e713305ab3f3f413c
#
_cell.length_a   1.000
_cell.length_b   1.000
_cell.length_c   1.000
_cell.angle_alpha   90.00
_cell.angle_beta   90.00
_cell.angle_gamma   90.00
#
_symmetry.space_group_name_H-M   'P 1'
#
loop_
_entity.id
_entity.type
_entity.pdbx_description
1 polymer ?
#
loop_
_entity_poly.entity_id
_entity_poly.type
_entity_poly.pdbx_seq_one_letter_code
_entity_poly.pdbx_strand_id
1 'polypeptide(L)'
;MSDYMEETGDPFTGKKKEELKKFLEYMGLTYDEQITHSIVLRKEKEIIATASCQKNIIKCVAVSEAYQGQNLLAHLMTSLIEYFYGMGISHFFGFTKPQNKELFCSMGMYPVAQTEKILLLENDKNGLEKFLKRLKKETQEQQKCKVENRHENGIGAVVMNCNPFTRGHEYLIREAAKKNKWLHIFILSEEQSFLTTRERYQLVREGIQEIPNVILHQTSEYMISPAVFPTYFIKEKAKAYEMNCQLDIQLFGECIAPELKITDRYVGSEPVCDVTHTYNQCLREQLPCYQIRFHEIPRKTYGDQIISASAVSYTHL
;
A
#
# COMPACT_ATOMS: atom_id res chain seq x y z
N MET A 1 -24.49 24.16 22.25
CA MET A 1 -24.68 23.86 20.81
C MET A 1 -23.35 24.09 20.15
N SER A 2 -22.87 23.17 19.30
CA SER A 2 -21.64 23.37 18.55
C SER A 2 -21.78 24.56 17.59
N ASP A 3 -20.83 25.49 17.63
CA ASP A 3 -20.85 26.74 16.86
C ASP A 3 -20.36 26.51 15.40
N TYR A 4 -20.48 25.24 14.91
CA TYR A 4 -20.09 24.81 13.59
C TYR A 4 -21.09 23.80 13.00
N MET A 5 -21.11 23.69 11.68
CA MET A 5 -21.94 22.76 10.90
C MET A 5 -21.05 21.71 10.25
N GLU A 6 -21.45 20.44 10.36
CA GLU A 6 -20.81 19.34 9.63
C GLU A 6 -21.43 19.19 8.23
N GLU A 7 -20.57 18.97 7.24
CA GLU A 7 -20.94 18.73 5.85
C GLU A 7 -20.12 17.57 5.29
N THR A 8 -20.77 16.68 4.54
CA THR A 8 -20.13 15.48 3.94
C THR A 8 -20.21 15.51 2.42
N GLY A 9 -19.28 14.80 1.75
CA GLY A 9 -19.25 14.64 0.29
C GLY A 9 -18.58 13.32 -0.14
N ASP A 10 -19.17 12.66 -1.15
CA ASP A 10 -18.75 11.34 -1.66
C ASP A 10 -18.23 11.33 -3.11
N PRO A 11 -17.08 11.93 -3.43
CA PRO A 11 -16.38 13.06 -2.78
C PRO A 11 -17.06 14.41 -3.07
N PHE A 12 -16.57 15.50 -2.49
CA PHE A 12 -17.00 16.84 -2.91
C PHE A 12 -16.65 17.13 -4.36
N THR A 13 -17.55 17.86 -5.05
CA THR A 13 -17.38 18.27 -6.46
C THR A 13 -17.57 19.77 -6.62
N GLY A 14 -17.16 20.31 -7.78
CA GLY A 14 -17.35 21.71 -8.14
C GLY A 14 -16.76 22.68 -7.09
N LYS A 15 -17.53 23.70 -6.73
CA LYS A 15 -17.09 24.77 -5.81
C LYS A 15 -16.65 24.25 -4.42
N LYS A 16 -17.37 23.25 -3.88
CA LYS A 16 -17.05 22.68 -2.57
C LYS A 16 -15.70 21.95 -2.57
N LYS A 17 -15.37 21.24 -3.66
CA LYS A 17 -14.06 20.62 -3.85
C LYS A 17 -12.95 21.68 -3.89
N GLU A 18 -13.16 22.78 -4.61
CA GLU A 18 -12.17 23.87 -4.69
C GLU A 18 -11.97 24.58 -3.34
N GLU A 19 -13.03 24.75 -2.56
CA GLU A 19 -12.94 25.28 -1.19
C GLU A 19 -12.12 24.35 -0.29
N LEU A 20 -12.36 23.03 -0.35
CA LEU A 20 -11.58 22.05 0.41
C LEU A 20 -10.11 22.02 -0.03
N LYS A 21 -9.81 22.10 -1.34
CA LYS A 21 -8.45 22.20 -1.85
C LYS A 21 -7.72 23.42 -1.27
N LYS A 22 -8.33 24.59 -1.32
CA LYS A 22 -7.75 25.83 -0.77
C LYS A 22 -7.50 25.73 0.73
N PHE A 23 -8.42 25.14 1.47
CA PHE A 23 -8.24 24.92 2.91
C PHE A 23 -7.06 23.98 3.18
N LEU A 24 -6.95 22.87 2.46
CA LEU A 24 -5.83 21.93 2.60
C LEU A 24 -4.50 22.58 2.23
N GLU A 25 -4.43 23.37 1.15
CA GLU A 25 -3.24 24.12 0.75
C GLU A 25 -2.82 25.12 1.83
N TYR A 26 -3.77 25.84 2.43
CA TYR A 26 -3.52 26.72 3.56
C TYR A 26 -2.94 25.98 4.77
N MET A 27 -3.41 24.75 5.01
CA MET A 27 -2.90 23.85 6.05
C MET A 27 -1.58 23.15 5.67
N GLY A 28 -1.01 23.47 4.51
CA GLY A 28 0.23 22.85 4.02
C GLY A 28 0.09 21.41 3.52
N LEU A 29 -1.13 21.03 3.17
CA LEU A 29 -1.48 19.73 2.58
C LEU A 29 -1.89 19.89 1.12
N THR A 30 -1.73 18.82 0.33
CA THR A 30 -2.23 18.74 -1.04
C THR A 30 -3.50 17.89 -1.05
N TYR A 31 -4.50 18.28 -1.84
CA TYR A 31 -5.69 17.47 -2.03
C TYR A 31 -5.34 16.16 -2.76
N ASP A 32 -5.81 15.04 -2.26
CA ASP A 32 -5.65 13.73 -2.90
C ASP A 32 -6.85 13.45 -3.82
N GLU A 33 -6.61 13.35 -5.12
CA GLU A 33 -7.67 13.12 -6.13
C GLU A 33 -8.35 11.74 -6.00
N GLN A 34 -7.80 10.85 -5.18
CA GLN A 34 -8.35 9.51 -4.92
C GLN A 34 -9.30 9.45 -3.71
N ILE A 35 -9.55 10.57 -3.07
CA ILE A 35 -10.50 10.66 -1.96
C ILE A 35 -11.88 10.18 -2.42
N THR A 36 -12.48 9.28 -1.63
CA THR A 36 -13.82 8.74 -1.87
C THR A 36 -14.88 9.37 -0.97
N HIS A 37 -14.49 9.83 0.22
CA HIS A 37 -15.37 10.51 1.16
C HIS A 37 -14.63 11.61 1.90
N SER A 38 -15.33 12.72 2.20
CA SER A 38 -14.78 13.84 2.97
C SER A 38 -15.82 14.38 3.94
N ILE A 39 -15.36 14.78 5.12
CA ILE A 39 -16.12 15.48 6.14
C ILE A 39 -15.44 16.82 6.36
N VAL A 40 -16.20 17.89 6.37
CA VAL A 40 -15.74 19.25 6.71
C VAL A 40 -16.58 19.82 7.82
N LEU A 41 -15.94 20.53 8.74
CA LEU A 41 -16.62 21.36 9.73
C LEU A 41 -16.53 22.81 9.28
N ARG A 42 -17.68 23.49 9.22
CA ARG A 42 -17.77 24.91 8.82
C ARG A 42 -18.25 25.76 9.96
N LYS A 43 -17.60 26.87 10.14
CA LYS A 43 -18.12 27.99 10.94
C LYS A 43 -18.47 29.12 9.97
N GLU A 44 -19.73 29.51 9.98
CA GLU A 44 -20.30 30.41 8.99
C GLU A 44 -20.09 29.88 7.54
N LYS A 45 -19.16 30.47 6.77
CA LYS A 45 -18.85 30.05 5.38
C LYS A 45 -17.48 29.42 5.23
N GLU A 46 -16.67 29.37 6.30
CA GLU A 46 -15.28 28.93 6.25
C GLU A 46 -15.12 27.48 6.74
N ILE A 47 -14.29 26.71 6.07
CA ILE A 47 -13.88 25.38 6.57
C ILE A 47 -12.89 25.61 7.71
N ILE A 48 -13.17 25.03 8.88
CA ILE A 48 -12.32 25.12 10.07
C ILE A 48 -11.60 23.82 10.36
N ALA A 49 -12.13 22.69 9.88
CA ALA A 49 -11.51 21.37 10.01
C ALA A 49 -12.02 20.41 8.92
N THR A 50 -11.24 19.40 8.61
CA THR A 50 -11.58 18.34 7.65
C THR A 50 -10.94 17.02 8.01
N ALA A 51 -11.60 15.92 7.64
CA ALA A 51 -11.04 14.57 7.53
C ALA A 51 -11.62 13.91 6.29
N SER A 52 -10.80 13.19 5.56
CA SER A 52 -11.20 12.48 4.35
C SER A 52 -10.71 11.04 4.40
N CYS A 53 -11.23 10.19 3.52
CA CYS A 53 -10.69 8.86 3.32
C CYS A 53 -10.69 8.45 1.84
N GLN A 54 -9.82 7.49 1.55
CA GLN A 54 -9.88 6.67 0.35
C GLN A 54 -10.13 5.24 0.81
N LYS A 55 -11.34 4.73 0.56
CA LYS A 55 -11.77 3.43 1.09
C LYS A 55 -11.57 3.36 2.62
N ASN A 56 -10.70 2.46 3.09
CA ASN A 56 -10.36 2.28 4.51
C ASN A 56 -9.09 3.02 4.96
N ILE A 57 -8.60 3.98 4.18
CA ILE A 57 -7.40 4.75 4.52
C ILE A 57 -7.78 6.20 4.81
N ILE A 58 -7.55 6.65 6.03
CA ILE A 58 -7.75 8.04 6.47
C ILE A 58 -6.72 8.94 5.82
N LYS A 59 -7.17 10.05 5.23
CA LYS A 59 -6.34 11.01 4.50
C LYS A 59 -6.78 12.45 4.76
N CYS A 60 -5.89 13.39 4.50
CA CYS A 60 -6.19 14.83 4.49
C CYS A 60 -6.89 15.32 5.76
N VAL A 61 -6.39 14.91 6.94
CA VAL A 61 -6.89 15.37 8.25
C VAL A 61 -6.23 16.69 8.62
N ALA A 62 -7.03 17.73 8.84
CA ALA A 62 -6.54 19.04 9.22
C ALA A 62 -7.54 19.80 10.11
N VAL A 63 -7.01 20.56 11.07
CA VAL A 63 -7.76 21.49 11.92
C VAL A 63 -7.04 22.84 11.90
N SER A 64 -7.74 23.90 11.54
CA SER A 64 -7.22 25.27 11.54
C SER A 64 -6.63 25.63 12.90
N GLU A 65 -5.48 26.27 12.93
CA GLU A 65 -4.74 26.62 14.15
C GLU A 65 -5.59 27.37 15.17
N ALA A 66 -6.45 28.29 14.72
CA ALA A 66 -7.35 29.05 15.58
C ALA A 66 -8.41 28.18 16.31
N TYR A 67 -8.60 26.96 15.87
CA TYR A 67 -9.63 26.04 16.40
C TYR A 67 -9.03 24.76 16.99
N GLN A 68 -7.72 24.67 17.11
CA GLN A 68 -7.05 23.56 17.80
C GLN A 68 -7.41 23.56 19.30
N GLY A 69 -7.42 22.37 19.90
CA GLY A 69 -7.80 22.21 21.31
C GLY A 69 -9.31 22.23 21.59
N GLN A 70 -10.16 22.40 20.57
CA GLN A 70 -11.62 22.39 20.70
C GLN A 70 -12.29 21.04 20.39
N ASN A 71 -11.54 19.95 20.48
CA ASN A 71 -12.00 18.57 20.19
C ASN A 71 -12.53 18.34 18.76
N LEU A 72 -12.29 19.25 17.80
CA LEU A 72 -12.79 19.11 16.43
C LEU A 72 -12.22 17.88 15.73
N LEU A 73 -10.95 17.55 15.99
CA LEU A 73 -10.33 16.34 15.45
C LEU A 73 -11.03 15.07 15.96
N ALA A 74 -11.33 14.99 17.26
CA ALA A 74 -12.05 13.84 17.82
C ALA A 74 -13.45 13.72 17.22
N HIS A 75 -14.14 14.83 17.00
CA HIS A 75 -15.44 14.85 16.32
C HIS A 75 -15.32 14.31 14.89
N LEU A 76 -14.40 14.84 14.08
CA LEU A 76 -14.15 14.37 12.70
C LEU A 76 -13.81 12.89 12.63
N MET A 77 -12.97 12.42 13.56
CA MET A 77 -12.59 11.00 13.61
C MET A 77 -13.80 10.12 13.97
N THR A 78 -14.67 10.58 14.89
CA THR A 78 -15.92 9.87 15.24
C THR A 78 -16.83 9.75 14.02
N SER A 79 -17.12 10.87 13.34
CA SER A 79 -17.96 10.87 12.12
C SER A 79 -17.38 10.00 11.02
N LEU A 80 -16.04 10.01 10.83
CA LEU A 80 -15.38 9.17 9.83
C LEU A 80 -15.44 7.68 10.19
N ILE A 81 -15.30 7.33 11.46
CA ILE A 81 -15.43 5.95 11.96
C ILE A 81 -16.87 5.45 11.79
N GLU A 82 -17.86 6.28 12.08
CA GLU A 82 -19.29 5.97 11.83
C GLU A 82 -19.54 5.72 10.34
N TYR A 83 -18.97 6.55 9.46
CA TYR A 83 -19.02 6.31 8.02
C TYR A 83 -18.40 4.96 7.64
N PHE A 84 -17.22 4.63 8.16
CA PHE A 84 -16.58 3.33 7.89
C PHE A 84 -17.46 2.17 8.32
N TYR A 85 -18.01 2.19 9.53
CA TYR A 85 -18.92 1.14 10.00
C TYR A 85 -20.20 1.05 9.17
N GLY A 86 -20.75 2.18 8.75
CA GLY A 86 -21.89 2.23 7.82
C GLY A 86 -21.61 1.58 6.47
N MET A 87 -20.36 1.66 6.00
CA MET A 87 -19.88 0.99 4.79
C MET A 87 -19.42 -0.46 5.01
N GLY A 88 -19.55 -1.02 6.22
CA GLY A 88 -19.07 -2.36 6.57
C GLY A 88 -17.56 -2.46 6.73
N ILE A 89 -16.85 -1.34 6.85
CA ILE A 89 -15.40 -1.28 7.04
C ILE A 89 -15.12 -1.25 8.54
N SER A 90 -14.55 -2.33 9.07
CA SER A 90 -14.19 -2.44 10.50
C SER A 90 -12.68 -2.27 10.74
N HIS A 91 -11.86 -2.39 9.70
CA HIS A 91 -10.41 -2.24 9.79
C HIS A 91 -9.95 -1.13 8.85
N PHE A 92 -9.32 -0.11 9.39
CA PHE A 92 -8.88 1.07 8.66
C PHE A 92 -7.51 1.54 9.12
N PHE A 93 -6.85 2.28 8.25
CA PHE A 93 -5.48 2.73 8.38
C PHE A 93 -5.37 4.25 8.32
N GLY A 94 -4.29 4.79 8.84
CA GLY A 94 -3.95 6.20 8.72
C GLY A 94 -2.46 6.40 8.54
N PHE A 95 -2.10 7.39 7.74
CA PHE A 95 -0.72 7.82 7.61
C PHE A 95 -0.58 9.23 8.17
N THR A 96 0.46 9.46 8.95
CA THR A 96 0.73 10.77 9.53
C THR A 96 2.22 10.99 9.75
N LYS A 97 2.59 12.19 10.21
CA LYS A 97 3.96 12.45 10.67
C LYS A 97 4.18 11.83 12.05
N PRO A 98 5.39 11.33 12.37
CA PRO A 98 5.69 10.71 13.68
C PRO A 98 5.33 11.55 14.90
N GLN A 99 5.45 12.89 14.79
CA GLN A 99 5.09 13.84 15.85
C GLN A 99 3.61 13.79 16.26
N ASN A 100 2.73 13.26 15.42
CA ASN A 100 1.30 13.15 15.70
C ASN A 100 0.93 11.80 16.35
N LYS A 101 1.91 10.95 16.67
CA LYS A 101 1.70 9.59 17.18
C LYS A 101 0.77 9.57 18.39
N GLU A 102 1.09 10.34 19.43
CA GLU A 102 0.31 10.35 20.67
C GLU A 102 -1.12 10.81 20.44
N LEU A 103 -1.31 11.81 19.58
CA LEU A 103 -2.62 12.32 19.22
C LEU A 103 -3.51 11.23 18.58
N PHE A 104 -3.00 10.52 17.57
CA PHE A 104 -3.76 9.44 16.93
C PHE A 104 -3.92 8.21 17.83
N CYS A 105 -2.93 7.89 18.66
CA CYS A 105 -3.06 6.83 19.66
C CYS A 105 -4.14 7.13 20.69
N SER A 106 -4.32 8.39 21.11
CA SER A 106 -5.40 8.77 22.03
C SER A 106 -6.81 8.63 21.41
N MET A 107 -6.90 8.52 20.08
CA MET A 107 -8.13 8.26 19.33
C MET A 107 -8.32 6.79 18.95
N GLY A 108 -7.56 5.86 19.56
CA GLY A 108 -7.72 4.43 19.34
C GLY A 108 -6.99 3.88 18.11
N MET A 109 -6.02 4.63 17.57
CA MET A 109 -5.15 4.12 16.52
C MET A 109 -3.86 3.54 17.11
N TYR A 110 -3.33 2.49 16.49
CA TYR A 110 -2.12 1.78 16.95
C TYR A 110 -1.03 1.86 15.90
N PRO A 111 0.23 2.14 16.28
CA PRO A 111 1.38 2.16 15.37
C PRO A 111 1.63 0.79 14.75
N VAL A 112 1.84 0.76 13.45
CA VAL A 112 2.20 -0.43 12.65
C VAL A 112 3.67 -0.37 12.26
N ALA A 113 4.09 0.71 11.60
CA ALA A 113 5.47 0.94 11.17
C ALA A 113 5.77 2.44 11.17
N GLN A 114 7.03 2.79 11.42
CA GLN A 114 7.44 4.19 11.50
C GLN A 114 8.83 4.39 10.91
N THR A 115 8.94 5.30 9.97
CA THR A 115 10.22 5.87 9.51
C THR A 115 10.48 7.21 10.19
N GLU A 116 11.58 7.88 9.84
CA GLU A 116 11.87 9.23 10.34
C GLU A 116 10.75 10.25 10.03
N LYS A 117 10.03 10.06 8.91
CA LYS A 117 9.09 11.07 8.38
C LYS A 117 7.64 10.63 8.34
N ILE A 118 7.37 9.33 8.41
CA ILE A 118 6.03 8.77 8.27
C ILE A 118 5.76 7.73 9.34
N LEU A 119 4.55 7.77 9.87
CA LEU A 119 3.98 6.78 10.77
C LEU A 119 2.73 6.19 10.11
N LEU A 120 2.70 4.86 9.95
CA LEU A 120 1.51 4.09 9.61
C LEU A 120 0.83 3.64 10.89
N LEU A 121 -0.48 3.84 10.95
CA LEU A 121 -1.34 3.49 12.06
C LEU A 121 -2.52 2.64 11.56
N GLU A 122 -3.08 1.83 12.45
CA GLU A 122 -4.31 1.07 12.23
C GLU A 122 -5.21 1.13 13.46
N ASN A 123 -6.51 0.82 13.32
CA ASN A 123 -7.45 0.79 14.44
C ASN A 123 -7.56 -0.58 15.13
N ASP A 124 -6.94 -1.63 14.60
CA ASP A 124 -6.89 -2.96 15.22
C ASP A 124 -5.53 -3.17 15.89
N LYS A 125 -5.48 -3.19 17.20
CA LYS A 125 -4.26 -3.41 17.99
C LYS A 125 -3.47 -4.66 17.54
N ASN A 126 -4.15 -5.66 17.03
CA ASN A 126 -3.58 -6.95 16.63
C ASN A 126 -3.68 -7.17 15.10
N GLY A 127 -3.95 -6.12 14.31
CA GLY A 127 -4.22 -6.25 12.88
C GLY A 127 -3.02 -6.82 12.11
N LEU A 128 -1.84 -6.27 12.31
CA LEU A 128 -0.60 -6.80 11.71
C LEU A 128 -0.35 -8.25 12.13
N GLU A 129 -0.52 -8.59 13.42
CA GLU A 129 -0.34 -9.97 13.89
C GLU A 129 -1.31 -10.96 13.22
N LYS A 130 -2.58 -10.58 13.08
CA LYS A 130 -3.59 -11.38 12.37
C LYS A 130 -3.21 -11.58 10.90
N PHE A 131 -2.71 -10.53 10.24
CA PHE A 131 -2.24 -10.60 8.87
C PHE A 131 -1.07 -11.57 8.73
N LEU A 132 -0.06 -11.49 9.58
CA LEU A 132 1.11 -12.38 9.57
C LEU A 132 0.70 -13.84 9.83
N LYS A 133 -0.17 -14.08 10.81
CA LYS A 133 -0.74 -15.42 11.09
C LYS A 133 -1.50 -15.99 9.87
N ARG A 134 -2.24 -15.14 9.15
CA ARG A 134 -2.91 -15.53 7.91
C ARG A 134 -1.91 -15.96 6.84
N LEU A 135 -0.87 -15.16 6.59
CA LEU A 135 0.18 -15.50 5.61
C LEU A 135 0.86 -16.84 5.95
N LYS A 136 1.17 -17.07 7.22
CA LYS A 136 1.76 -18.34 7.68
C LYS A 136 0.83 -19.53 7.47
N LYS A 137 -0.44 -19.38 7.80
CA LYS A 137 -1.45 -20.42 7.59
C LYS A 137 -1.61 -20.74 6.11
N GLU A 138 -1.75 -19.72 5.24
CA GLU A 138 -1.82 -19.87 3.79
C GLU A 138 -0.59 -20.61 3.24
N THR A 139 0.59 -20.29 3.75
CA THR A 139 1.85 -20.95 3.41
C THR A 139 1.78 -22.44 3.74
N GLN A 140 1.44 -22.78 4.98
CA GLN A 140 1.35 -24.18 5.43
C GLN A 140 0.31 -24.99 4.66
N GLU A 141 -0.84 -24.39 4.34
CA GLU A 141 -1.90 -25.05 3.57
C GLU A 141 -1.45 -25.34 2.13
N GLN A 142 -0.83 -24.37 1.46
CA GLN A 142 -0.35 -24.55 0.09
C GLN A 142 0.83 -25.54 0.02
N GLN A 143 1.73 -25.54 1.00
CA GLN A 143 2.86 -26.47 1.07
C GLN A 143 2.42 -27.96 1.16
N LYS A 144 1.24 -28.25 1.71
CA LYS A 144 0.71 -29.63 1.76
C LYS A 144 0.40 -30.22 0.37
N CYS A 145 0.09 -29.33 -0.59
CA CYS A 145 -0.33 -29.73 -1.95
C CYS A 145 0.74 -29.45 -3.01
N LYS A 146 1.92 -28.96 -2.61
CA LYS A 146 2.99 -28.53 -3.50
C LYS A 146 4.30 -29.21 -3.16
N VAL A 147 5.26 -29.15 -4.10
CA VAL A 147 6.57 -29.82 -3.97
C VAL A 147 7.67 -28.78 -3.84
N GLU A 148 8.47 -28.89 -2.79
CA GLU A 148 9.63 -28.01 -2.60
C GLU A 148 10.74 -28.31 -3.62
N ASN A 149 11.52 -27.29 -3.97
CA ASN A 149 12.76 -27.49 -4.69
C ASN A 149 13.86 -27.91 -3.68
N ARG A 150 14.16 -29.19 -3.67
CA ARG A 150 15.11 -29.81 -2.70
C ARG A 150 16.57 -29.44 -2.94
N HIS A 151 16.90 -28.88 -4.09
CA HIS A 151 18.25 -28.48 -4.45
C HIS A 151 18.63 -27.09 -3.95
N GLU A 152 17.67 -26.36 -3.41
CA GLU A 152 17.84 -24.97 -2.93
C GLU A 152 17.39 -24.81 -1.48
N ASN A 153 18.05 -23.91 -0.75
CA ASN A 153 17.76 -23.65 0.65
C ASN A 153 17.07 -22.31 0.89
N GLY A 154 17.20 -21.36 -0.04
CA GLY A 154 16.62 -20.01 0.07
C GLY A 154 15.10 -20.03 0.04
N ILE A 155 14.47 -19.06 0.70
CA ILE A 155 13.04 -18.76 0.56
C ILE A 155 12.94 -17.39 -0.09
N GLY A 156 12.44 -17.39 -1.31
CA GLY A 156 12.33 -16.18 -2.12
C GLY A 156 10.98 -15.48 -1.99
N ALA A 157 10.96 -14.21 -2.36
CA ALA A 157 9.73 -13.43 -2.50
C ALA A 157 9.74 -12.57 -3.76
N VAL A 158 8.56 -12.47 -4.39
CA VAL A 158 8.24 -11.52 -5.45
C VAL A 158 6.97 -10.78 -5.05
N VAL A 159 6.97 -9.45 -5.18
CA VAL A 159 5.76 -8.62 -5.00
C VAL A 159 5.44 -7.99 -6.36
N MET A 160 4.20 -8.10 -6.79
CA MET A 160 3.81 -7.63 -8.11
C MET A 160 2.35 -7.23 -8.19
N ASN A 161 2.04 -6.32 -9.11
CA ASN A 161 0.67 -5.87 -9.34
C ASN A 161 -0.09 -6.80 -10.32
N CYS A 162 0.58 -7.32 -11.35
CA CYS A 162 0.01 -8.22 -12.37
C CYS A 162 -1.26 -7.68 -13.04
N ASN A 163 -1.23 -6.45 -13.50
CA ASN A 163 -2.37 -5.81 -14.16
C ASN A 163 -2.11 -5.52 -15.66
N PRO A 164 -2.36 -6.49 -16.57
CA PRO A 164 -2.66 -7.91 -16.33
C PRO A 164 -1.41 -8.78 -16.00
N PHE A 165 -1.63 -10.07 -15.70
CA PHE A 165 -0.56 -11.05 -15.65
C PHE A 165 -0.02 -11.33 -17.05
N THR A 166 1.29 -11.22 -17.24
CA THR A 166 1.96 -11.35 -18.54
C THR A 166 3.03 -12.45 -18.54
N ARG A 167 3.48 -12.85 -19.72
CA ARG A 167 4.61 -13.78 -19.87
C ARG A 167 5.91 -13.26 -19.21
N GLY A 168 6.07 -11.94 -19.09
CA GLY A 168 7.18 -11.34 -18.34
C GLY A 168 7.10 -11.62 -16.86
N HIS A 169 5.90 -11.53 -16.26
CA HIS A 169 5.65 -11.91 -14.87
C HIS A 169 5.90 -13.40 -14.65
N GLU A 170 5.39 -14.26 -15.53
CA GLU A 170 5.62 -15.71 -15.46
C GLU A 170 7.11 -16.05 -15.55
N TYR A 171 7.85 -15.41 -16.45
CA TYR A 171 9.29 -15.60 -16.58
C TYR A 171 10.04 -15.24 -15.30
N LEU A 172 9.76 -14.06 -14.70
CA LEU A 172 10.33 -13.66 -13.42
C LEU A 172 10.08 -14.70 -12.33
N ILE A 173 8.84 -15.16 -12.22
CA ILE A 173 8.45 -16.17 -11.23
C ILE A 173 9.20 -17.49 -11.47
N ARG A 174 9.27 -17.98 -12.70
CA ARG A 174 9.97 -19.23 -13.03
C ARG A 174 11.47 -19.15 -12.71
N GLU A 175 12.12 -18.04 -13.05
CA GLU A 175 13.55 -17.85 -12.76
C GLU A 175 13.82 -17.72 -11.25
N ALA A 176 12.97 -17.04 -10.50
CA ALA A 176 13.08 -16.96 -9.06
C ALA A 176 12.79 -18.32 -8.38
N ALA A 177 11.78 -19.07 -8.85
CA ALA A 177 11.42 -20.39 -8.31
C ALA A 177 12.55 -21.42 -8.45
N LYS A 178 13.31 -21.38 -9.56
CA LYS A 178 14.46 -22.28 -9.77
C LYS A 178 15.56 -22.10 -8.72
N LYS A 179 15.68 -20.91 -8.13
CA LYS A 179 16.75 -20.53 -7.19
C LYS A 179 16.36 -20.61 -5.72
N ASN A 180 15.12 -21.05 -5.43
CA ASN A 180 14.59 -21.07 -4.06
C ASN A 180 13.93 -22.39 -3.75
N LYS A 181 14.01 -22.81 -2.49
CA LYS A 181 13.25 -23.93 -1.95
C LYS A 181 11.74 -23.68 -2.07
N TRP A 182 11.32 -22.50 -1.65
CA TRP A 182 9.97 -21.95 -1.79
C TRP A 182 10.04 -20.52 -2.30
N LEU A 183 9.08 -20.16 -3.16
CA LEU A 183 8.92 -18.78 -3.63
C LEU A 183 7.55 -18.26 -3.23
N HIS A 184 7.52 -17.21 -2.42
CA HIS A 184 6.30 -16.47 -2.08
C HIS A 184 6.01 -15.41 -3.14
N ILE A 185 4.79 -15.39 -3.65
CA ILE A 185 4.30 -14.36 -4.56
C ILE A 185 3.22 -13.56 -3.85
N PHE A 186 3.39 -12.26 -3.79
CA PHE A 186 2.45 -11.33 -3.19
C PHE A 186 1.80 -10.48 -4.29
N ILE A 187 0.47 -10.57 -4.41
CA ILE A 187 -0.29 -9.75 -5.35
C ILE A 187 -0.82 -8.53 -4.62
N LEU A 188 -0.38 -7.34 -5.05
CA LEU A 188 -0.77 -6.07 -4.44
C LEU A 188 -2.28 -5.82 -4.56
N SER A 189 -2.89 -5.34 -3.48
CA SER A 189 -4.32 -5.03 -3.40
C SER A 189 -4.62 -3.64 -3.95
N GLU A 190 -4.33 -3.41 -5.26
CA GLU A 190 -4.68 -2.17 -5.96
C GLU A 190 -5.97 -2.34 -6.75
N GLU A 191 -6.99 -1.51 -6.48
CA GLU A 191 -8.26 -1.57 -7.20
C GLU A 191 -8.41 -0.50 -8.30
N GLN A 192 -7.43 0.35 -8.51
CA GLN A 192 -7.42 1.31 -9.63
C GLN A 192 -6.99 0.70 -10.96
N SER A 193 -6.84 -0.61 -10.99
CA SER A 193 -6.48 -1.36 -12.17
C SER A 193 -7.72 -1.74 -12.98
N PHE A 194 -7.53 -1.97 -14.27
CA PHE A 194 -8.56 -2.50 -15.18
C PHE A 194 -9.16 -3.82 -14.67
N LEU A 195 -8.35 -4.64 -13.99
CA LEU A 195 -8.77 -5.90 -13.35
C LEU A 195 -8.83 -5.72 -11.83
N THR A 196 -9.86 -6.29 -11.22
CA THR A 196 -9.98 -6.36 -9.75
C THR A 196 -8.83 -7.19 -9.15
N THR A 197 -8.53 -6.98 -7.87
CA THR A 197 -7.53 -7.80 -7.15
C THR A 197 -7.86 -9.30 -7.23
N ARG A 198 -9.14 -9.67 -7.17
CA ARG A 198 -9.59 -11.05 -7.27
C ARG A 198 -9.30 -11.66 -8.65
N GLU A 199 -9.59 -10.93 -9.72
CA GLU A 199 -9.30 -11.38 -11.10
C GLU A 199 -7.80 -11.53 -11.33
N ARG A 200 -7.00 -10.56 -10.90
CA ARG A 200 -5.53 -10.63 -11.00
C ARG A 200 -4.96 -11.83 -10.24
N TYR A 201 -5.45 -12.07 -9.02
CA TYR A 201 -5.06 -13.23 -8.23
C TYR A 201 -5.40 -14.55 -8.95
N GLN A 202 -6.60 -14.65 -9.55
CA GLN A 202 -7.02 -15.83 -10.30
C GLN A 202 -6.13 -16.07 -11.52
N LEU A 203 -5.86 -15.02 -12.33
CA LEU A 203 -4.99 -15.13 -13.50
C LEU A 203 -3.57 -15.58 -13.14
N VAL A 204 -3.02 -15.01 -12.07
CA VAL A 204 -1.71 -15.44 -11.57
C VAL A 204 -1.75 -16.88 -11.13
N ARG A 205 -2.75 -17.30 -10.35
CA ARG A 205 -2.92 -18.68 -9.87
C ARG A 205 -2.95 -19.70 -11.01
N GLU A 206 -3.67 -19.38 -12.09
CA GLU A 206 -3.74 -20.22 -13.29
C GLU A 206 -2.40 -20.26 -14.03
N GLY A 207 -1.76 -19.10 -14.20
CA GLY A 207 -0.49 -19.00 -14.93
C GLY A 207 0.71 -19.66 -14.24
N ILE A 208 0.63 -19.89 -12.91
CA ILE A 208 1.73 -20.49 -12.13
C ILE A 208 1.42 -21.93 -11.66
N GLN A 209 0.30 -22.52 -12.06
CA GLN A 209 -0.13 -23.84 -11.55
C GLN A 209 0.90 -24.96 -11.78
N GLU A 210 1.70 -24.85 -12.85
CA GLU A 210 2.75 -25.82 -13.19
C GLU A 210 4.08 -25.59 -12.44
N ILE A 211 4.18 -24.55 -11.61
CA ILE A 211 5.40 -24.27 -10.85
C ILE A 211 5.23 -24.83 -9.44
N PRO A 212 5.92 -25.92 -9.10
CA PRO A 212 5.57 -26.73 -7.94
C PRO A 212 5.87 -26.09 -6.58
N ASN A 213 6.87 -25.19 -6.51
CA ASN A 213 7.40 -24.62 -5.26
C ASN A 213 6.99 -23.16 -5.06
N VAL A 214 5.85 -22.74 -5.61
CA VAL A 214 5.37 -21.35 -5.49
C VAL A 214 4.18 -21.29 -4.53
N ILE A 215 4.17 -20.30 -3.65
CA ILE A 215 3.12 -19.99 -2.69
C ILE A 215 2.55 -18.62 -3.01
N LEU A 216 1.24 -18.54 -3.27
CA LEU A 216 0.57 -17.33 -3.69
C LEU A 216 -0.20 -16.71 -2.52
N HIS A 217 -0.02 -15.40 -2.30
CA HIS A 217 -0.68 -14.61 -1.27
C HIS A 217 -1.44 -13.43 -1.87
N GLN A 218 -2.63 -13.16 -1.33
CA GLN A 218 -3.24 -11.84 -1.42
C GLN A 218 -2.63 -10.93 -0.35
N THR A 219 -2.28 -9.72 -0.75
CA THR A 219 -1.81 -8.71 0.20
C THR A 219 -2.99 -7.96 0.83
N SER A 220 -2.65 -6.97 1.63
CA SER A 220 -3.51 -5.95 2.19
C SER A 220 -2.71 -4.66 2.27
N GLU A 221 -3.20 -3.68 2.96
CA GLU A 221 -2.57 -2.37 3.17
C GLU A 221 -1.18 -2.45 3.86
N TYR A 222 -0.82 -3.61 4.41
CA TYR A 222 0.54 -3.85 4.95
C TYR A 222 1.62 -4.08 3.87
N MET A 223 1.23 -4.27 2.61
CA MET A 223 2.15 -4.22 1.47
C MET A 223 1.87 -2.91 0.74
N ILE A 224 2.66 -1.89 1.09
CA ILE A 224 2.36 -0.50 0.77
C ILE A 224 2.66 -0.22 -0.70
N SER A 225 1.63 -0.20 -1.52
CA SER A 225 1.77 0.19 -2.91
C SER A 225 1.80 1.71 -3.08
N PRO A 226 2.42 2.22 -4.15
CA PRO A 226 2.36 3.65 -4.47
C PRO A 226 0.94 4.21 -4.60
N ALA A 227 -0.05 3.38 -4.91
CA ALA A 227 -1.44 3.82 -5.07
C ALA A 227 -2.13 4.16 -3.74
N VAL A 228 -1.73 3.51 -2.64
CA VAL A 228 -2.29 3.78 -1.31
C VAL A 228 -1.44 4.74 -0.49
N PHE A 229 -0.18 4.93 -0.90
CA PHE A 229 0.75 5.77 -0.17
C PHE A 229 0.34 7.25 -0.22
N PRO A 230 0.31 7.94 0.92
CA PRO A 230 -0.15 9.31 0.98
C PRO A 230 0.89 10.28 0.41
N THR A 231 0.51 11.00 -0.63
CA THR A 231 1.33 12.09 -1.20
C THR A 231 0.91 13.47 -0.68
N TYR A 232 -0.25 13.57 -0.03
CA TYR A 232 -0.89 14.85 0.33
C TYR A 232 -0.14 15.70 1.36
N PHE A 233 0.72 15.11 2.20
CA PHE A 233 1.54 15.86 3.15
C PHE A 233 3.01 15.99 2.73
N ILE A 234 3.36 15.55 1.51
CA ILE A 234 4.71 15.60 0.95
C ILE A 234 4.70 16.48 -0.29
N LYS A 235 5.40 17.61 -0.23
CA LYS A 235 5.38 18.61 -1.32
C LYS A 235 6.10 18.16 -2.59
N GLU A 236 7.09 17.28 -2.47
CA GLU A 236 7.91 16.81 -3.58
C GLU A 236 7.59 15.34 -3.90
N LYS A 237 7.06 15.06 -5.09
CA LYS A 237 6.68 13.70 -5.54
C LYS A 237 7.83 12.68 -5.44
N ALA A 238 9.06 13.09 -5.78
CA ALA A 238 10.23 12.22 -5.68
C ALA A 238 10.49 11.77 -4.23
N LYS A 239 10.42 12.70 -3.27
CA LYS A 239 10.56 12.38 -1.85
C LYS A 239 9.43 11.51 -1.31
N ALA A 240 8.19 11.71 -1.81
CA ALA A 240 7.06 10.86 -1.45
C ALA A 240 7.32 9.41 -1.84
N TYR A 241 7.91 9.21 -3.00
CA TYR A 241 8.27 7.89 -3.52
C TYR A 241 9.33 7.19 -2.66
N GLU A 242 10.42 7.90 -2.34
CA GLU A 242 11.48 7.40 -1.48
C GLU A 242 10.95 7.00 -0.09
N MET A 243 10.11 7.84 0.49
CA MET A 243 9.48 7.57 1.79
C MET A 243 8.56 6.35 1.75
N ASN A 244 7.79 6.16 0.65
CA ASN A 244 7.00 4.97 0.44
C ASN A 244 7.88 3.73 0.42
N CYS A 245 8.98 3.76 -0.36
CA CYS A 245 9.92 2.65 -0.43
C CYS A 245 10.47 2.30 0.96
N GLN A 246 10.89 3.29 1.73
CA GLN A 246 11.44 3.07 3.07
C GLN A 246 10.44 2.38 4.00
N LEU A 247 9.18 2.84 4.03
CA LEU A 247 8.15 2.28 4.90
C LEU A 247 7.76 0.87 4.47
N ASP A 248 7.60 0.61 3.17
CA ASP A 248 7.30 -0.72 2.62
C ASP A 248 8.43 -1.71 2.90
N ILE A 249 9.70 -1.30 2.64
CA ILE A 249 10.87 -2.15 2.87
C ILE A 249 11.03 -2.46 4.36
N GLN A 250 10.81 -1.48 5.23
CA GLN A 250 10.86 -1.69 6.68
C GLN A 250 9.81 -2.71 7.13
N LEU A 251 8.55 -2.52 6.74
CA LEU A 251 7.46 -3.43 7.13
C LEU A 251 7.68 -4.85 6.58
N PHE A 252 8.14 -4.94 5.33
CA PHE A 252 8.51 -6.22 4.73
C PHE A 252 9.67 -6.88 5.48
N GLY A 253 10.76 -6.14 5.73
CA GLY A 253 12.00 -6.65 6.33
C GLY A 253 11.88 -6.99 7.81
N GLU A 254 11.16 -6.18 8.59
CA GLU A 254 11.00 -6.37 10.04
C GLU A 254 9.88 -7.37 10.40
N CYS A 255 8.82 -7.46 9.59
CA CYS A 255 7.63 -8.21 9.97
C CYS A 255 7.34 -9.40 9.05
N ILE A 256 7.24 -9.18 7.72
CA ILE A 256 6.78 -10.21 6.79
C ILE A 256 7.88 -11.24 6.52
N ALA A 257 9.09 -10.79 6.21
CA ALA A 257 10.19 -11.67 5.87
C ALA A 257 10.60 -12.61 7.01
N PRO A 258 10.73 -12.16 8.28
CA PRO A 258 11.01 -13.05 9.40
C PRO A 258 9.91 -14.11 9.63
N GLU A 259 8.62 -13.72 9.55
CA GLU A 259 7.50 -14.64 9.78
C GLU A 259 7.45 -15.77 8.75
N LEU A 260 7.79 -15.46 7.48
CA LEU A 260 7.80 -16.42 6.38
C LEU A 260 9.20 -16.99 6.08
N LYS A 261 10.23 -16.58 6.86
CA LYS A 261 11.65 -16.95 6.69
C LYS A 261 12.20 -16.60 5.31
N ILE A 262 11.75 -15.49 4.73
CA ILE A 262 12.21 -15.02 3.43
C ILE A 262 13.64 -14.51 3.54
N THR A 263 14.52 -15.01 2.66
CA THR A 263 15.94 -14.67 2.60
C THR A 263 16.32 -13.96 1.31
N ASP A 264 15.43 -13.96 0.31
CA ASP A 264 15.70 -13.48 -1.04
C ASP A 264 14.51 -12.69 -1.58
N ARG A 265 14.76 -11.53 -2.17
CA ARG A 265 13.75 -10.69 -2.82
C ARG A 265 14.10 -10.54 -4.29
N TYR A 266 13.17 -10.91 -5.17
CA TYR A 266 13.32 -10.85 -6.62
C TYR A 266 12.47 -9.75 -7.22
N VAL A 267 13.06 -9.02 -8.18
CA VAL A 267 12.39 -8.02 -9.01
C VAL A 267 12.78 -8.19 -10.48
N GLY A 268 11.96 -7.73 -11.39
CA GLY A 268 12.36 -7.58 -12.79
C GLY A 268 13.12 -6.29 -12.99
N SER A 269 14.12 -6.28 -13.88
CA SER A 269 14.77 -5.03 -14.29
C SER A 269 13.75 -4.08 -14.93
N GLU A 270 13.90 -2.78 -14.66
CA GLU A 270 12.97 -1.76 -15.14
C GLU A 270 13.71 -0.64 -15.88
N PRO A 271 13.88 -0.76 -17.19
CA PRO A 271 14.59 0.24 -17.98
C PRO A 271 13.71 1.42 -18.43
N VAL A 272 12.39 1.36 -18.26
CA VAL A 272 11.45 2.30 -18.88
C VAL A 272 10.72 3.18 -17.85
N CYS A 273 10.40 2.65 -16.67
CA CYS A 273 9.65 3.37 -15.65
C CYS A 273 10.58 3.86 -14.53
N ASP A 274 10.86 5.15 -14.50
CA ASP A 274 11.74 5.79 -13.49
C ASP A 274 11.29 5.49 -12.06
N VAL A 275 10.01 5.39 -11.85
CA VAL A 275 9.36 5.10 -10.58
C VAL A 275 9.74 3.72 -10.07
N THR A 276 9.56 2.69 -10.91
CA THR A 276 9.93 1.31 -10.56
C THR A 276 11.44 1.14 -10.48
N HIS A 277 12.19 1.87 -11.31
CA HIS A 277 13.65 1.90 -11.24
C HIS A 277 14.13 2.43 -9.88
N THR A 278 13.59 3.56 -9.43
CA THR A 278 13.91 4.14 -8.11
C THR A 278 13.55 3.18 -6.98
N TYR A 279 12.40 2.50 -7.07
CA TYR A 279 12.01 1.49 -6.08
C TYR A 279 12.98 0.31 -6.04
N ASN A 280 13.40 -0.21 -7.19
CA ASN A 280 14.41 -1.28 -7.27
C ASN A 280 15.75 -0.84 -6.66
N GLN A 281 16.13 0.42 -6.84
CA GLN A 281 17.33 0.98 -6.22
C GLN A 281 17.20 1.02 -4.69
N CYS A 282 16.09 1.52 -4.15
CA CYS A 282 15.82 1.51 -2.71
C CYS A 282 15.87 0.09 -2.13
N LEU A 283 15.27 -0.90 -2.81
CA LEU A 283 15.32 -2.31 -2.40
C LEU A 283 16.77 -2.83 -2.34
N ARG A 284 17.57 -2.53 -3.38
CA ARG A 284 18.98 -2.95 -3.45
C ARG A 284 19.81 -2.41 -2.30
N GLU A 285 19.57 -1.15 -1.91
CA GLU A 285 20.31 -0.47 -0.84
C GLU A 285 19.87 -0.90 0.56
N GLN A 286 18.57 -1.14 0.77
CA GLN A 286 18.02 -1.30 2.12
C GLN A 286 17.76 -2.76 2.54
N LEU A 287 17.41 -3.66 1.62
CA LEU A 287 17.14 -5.07 1.98
C LEU A 287 18.31 -5.78 2.69
N PRO A 288 19.58 -5.50 2.36
CA PRO A 288 20.71 -6.10 3.08
C PRO A 288 20.73 -5.77 4.59
N CYS A 289 20.17 -4.63 5.02
CA CYS A 289 20.04 -4.28 6.43
C CYS A 289 19.14 -5.25 7.21
N TYR A 290 18.23 -5.92 6.48
CA TYR A 290 17.32 -6.94 7.02
C TYR A 290 17.78 -8.37 6.72
N GLN A 291 19.04 -8.55 6.27
CA GLN A 291 19.62 -9.85 5.87
C GLN A 291 18.88 -10.51 4.71
N ILE A 292 18.26 -9.72 3.84
CA ILE A 292 17.55 -10.18 2.64
C ILE A 292 18.40 -9.86 1.41
N ARG A 293 18.71 -10.89 0.61
CA ARG A 293 19.44 -10.73 -0.65
C ARG A 293 18.53 -10.16 -1.72
N PHE A 294 18.99 -9.11 -2.37
CA PHE A 294 18.29 -8.51 -3.51
C PHE A 294 18.74 -9.16 -4.83
N HIS A 295 17.79 -9.53 -5.66
CA HIS A 295 18.03 -10.13 -6.97
C HIS A 295 17.22 -9.41 -8.04
N GLU A 296 17.91 -8.88 -9.03
CA GLU A 296 17.29 -8.29 -10.21
C GLU A 296 17.41 -9.27 -11.39
N ILE A 297 16.28 -9.68 -11.95
CA ILE A 297 16.21 -10.57 -13.11
C ILE A 297 16.01 -9.72 -14.35
N PRO A 298 16.90 -9.81 -15.35
CA PRO A 298 16.73 -9.09 -16.61
C PRO A 298 15.40 -9.43 -17.28
N ARG A 299 14.73 -8.43 -17.86
CA ARG A 299 13.50 -8.67 -18.63
C ARG A 299 13.82 -9.52 -19.87
N LYS A 300 12.90 -10.42 -20.17
CA LYS A 300 12.95 -11.19 -21.41
C LYS A 300 12.63 -10.25 -22.58
N THR A 301 13.47 -10.26 -23.61
CA THR A 301 13.23 -9.56 -24.88
C THR A 301 12.74 -10.54 -25.93
N TYR A 302 11.91 -10.06 -26.85
CA TYR A 302 11.59 -10.76 -28.10
C TYR A 302 12.16 -9.94 -29.24
N GLY A 303 13.28 -10.38 -29.82
CA GLY A 303 14.13 -9.53 -30.64
C GLY A 303 14.67 -8.36 -29.83
N ASP A 304 14.58 -7.14 -30.36
CA ASP A 304 15.00 -5.90 -29.69
C ASP A 304 13.89 -5.26 -28.82
N GLN A 305 12.71 -5.88 -28.75
CA GLN A 305 11.59 -5.32 -27.99
C GLN A 305 11.46 -5.96 -26.59
N ILE A 306 11.35 -5.09 -25.58
CA ILE A 306 11.12 -5.50 -24.18
C ILE A 306 9.65 -5.86 -24.00
N ILE A 307 9.37 -7.05 -23.45
CA ILE A 307 8.02 -7.45 -23.09
C ILE A 307 7.60 -6.71 -21.83
N SER A 308 6.68 -5.75 -21.96
CA SER A 308 6.11 -5.00 -20.82
C SER A 308 4.60 -5.21 -20.71
N ALA A 309 4.04 -5.09 -19.50
CA ALA A 309 2.59 -5.14 -19.28
C ALA A 309 1.87 -4.01 -20.04
N SER A 310 2.47 -2.83 -20.12
CA SER A 310 1.95 -1.68 -20.87
C SER A 310 1.88 -1.96 -22.37
N ALA A 311 2.90 -2.60 -22.97
CA ALA A 311 2.89 -2.95 -24.38
C ALA A 311 1.77 -3.95 -24.73
N VAL A 312 1.47 -4.89 -23.84
CA VAL A 312 0.37 -5.86 -24.03
C VAL A 312 -1.01 -5.18 -23.94
N SER A 313 -1.16 -4.22 -23.05
CA SER A 313 -2.43 -3.47 -22.89
C SER A 313 -2.79 -2.63 -24.12
N TYR A 314 -1.79 -2.14 -24.86
CA TYR A 314 -2.00 -1.33 -26.07
C TYR A 314 -2.23 -2.16 -27.36
N THR A 315 -1.90 -3.46 -27.36
CA THR A 315 -2.01 -4.31 -28.56
C THR A 315 -3.28 -5.16 -28.60
N HIS A 316 -4.09 -5.13 -27.57
CA HIS A 316 -5.34 -5.92 -27.45
C HIS A 316 -6.59 -5.07 -27.14
N LEU A 317 -6.54 -3.74 -27.40
CA LEU A 317 -7.72 -2.85 -27.43
C LEU A 317 -8.05 -2.52 -28.91
#